data_a3d56cebff4e0844f81eecf5c7dabf88
#
_entry.id   a3d56cebff4e0844f81eecf5c7dabf88
#
_cell.length_a   1.000
_cell.length_b   1.000
_cell.length_c   1.000
_cell.angle_alpha   90.00
_cell.angle_beta   90.00
_cell.angle_gamma   90.00
#
_symmetry.space_group_name_H-M   'P 1'
#
loop_
_entity.id
_entity.type
_entity.pdbx_description
1 polymer ?
#
loop_
_entity_poly.entity_id
_entity_poly.type
_entity_poly.pdbx_seq_one_letter_code
_entity_poly.pdbx_strand_id
1 'polypeptide(L)'
;KMIIGGGSAYSREWDYKRMREIADKVGAILMIDMAHPAGLIAAGVLENPVKYAHIVTSTTHKTLRGPRGGVIMMGKDFPNPWGKKTPKGEIKMMSQLLDSAVFPGIQGGPLEHVIAAKAVAFGEILQPEFKEYAKQVQKNAAVLAQALIDRGFTIVSGGTDNHSMLVDLRSKYPELTGKVAEKALVSADITVNKNMVPFDSRSAFQTSGIRLGTPAITTRGAKEDLMLEIAEMIETVLSNVENEEVIAQVRA
;
A
#
# COMPACT_ATOMS: atom_id res chain seq x y z
N LYS A 1 8.46 -20.85 13.23
CA LYS A 1 9.04 -19.82 12.33
C LYS A 1 7.94 -19.20 11.49
N MET A 2 8.12 -17.96 11.06
CA MET A 2 7.17 -17.22 10.23
C MET A 2 7.94 -16.41 9.19
N ILE A 3 7.42 -16.37 7.97
CA ILE A 3 7.83 -15.43 6.91
C ILE A 3 6.72 -14.41 6.79
N ILE A 4 7.07 -13.13 6.82
CA ILE A 4 6.12 -12.02 6.66
C ILE A 4 6.45 -11.31 5.36
N GLY A 5 5.46 -11.19 4.48
CA GLY A 5 5.53 -10.43 3.24
C GLY A 5 4.55 -9.28 3.23
N GLY A 6 4.88 -8.24 2.49
CA GLY A 6 4.09 -7.03 2.36
C GLY A 6 4.98 -5.79 2.29
N GLY A 7 4.44 -4.68 1.83
CA GLY A 7 5.21 -3.44 1.71
C GLY A 7 4.34 -2.22 1.46
N SER A 8 4.77 -1.08 2.02
CA SER A 8 4.07 0.20 1.90
C SER A 8 4.51 1.02 0.68
N ALA A 9 5.65 0.68 0.07
CA ALA A 9 6.24 1.42 -1.03
C ALA A 9 6.71 0.51 -2.18
N TYR A 10 6.30 -0.75 -2.19
CA TYR A 10 6.64 -1.69 -3.25
C TYR A 10 5.62 -1.59 -4.38
N SER A 11 6.09 -1.28 -5.59
CA SER A 11 5.25 -0.91 -6.72
C SER A 11 4.87 -2.11 -7.61
N ARG A 12 5.47 -3.27 -7.43
CA ARG A 12 5.20 -4.45 -8.26
C ARG A 12 4.31 -5.45 -7.56
N GLU A 13 3.76 -6.37 -8.34
CA GLU A 13 2.98 -7.49 -7.82
C GLU A 13 3.89 -8.49 -7.10
N TRP A 14 3.36 -9.14 -6.07
CA TRP A 14 4.09 -10.14 -5.28
C TRP A 14 3.81 -11.54 -5.81
N ASP A 15 4.83 -12.36 -5.96
CA ASP A 15 4.67 -13.78 -6.27
C ASP A 15 4.33 -14.57 -4.99
N TYR A 16 3.07 -14.50 -4.58
CA TYR A 16 2.58 -15.18 -3.36
C TYR A 16 2.72 -16.70 -3.44
N LYS A 17 2.60 -17.28 -4.64
CA LYS A 17 2.79 -18.72 -4.86
C LYS A 17 4.23 -19.13 -4.54
N ARG A 18 5.19 -18.39 -5.06
CA ARG A 18 6.61 -18.64 -4.81
C ARG A 18 6.98 -18.43 -3.35
N MET A 19 6.42 -17.40 -2.70
CA MET A 19 6.61 -17.18 -1.27
C MET A 19 6.07 -18.35 -0.44
N ARG A 20 4.92 -18.91 -0.83
CA ARG A 20 4.36 -20.09 -0.18
C ARG A 20 5.25 -21.32 -0.33
N GLU A 21 5.75 -21.60 -1.53
CA GLU A 21 6.69 -22.71 -1.77
C GLU A 21 7.94 -22.60 -0.92
N ILE A 22 8.47 -21.38 -0.74
CA ILE A 22 9.63 -21.13 0.12
C ILE A 22 9.27 -21.38 1.59
N ALA A 23 8.13 -20.88 2.04
CA ALA A 23 7.66 -21.07 3.42
C ALA A 23 7.50 -22.57 3.76
N ASP A 24 6.90 -23.32 2.86
CA ASP A 24 6.72 -24.77 3.02
C ASP A 24 8.06 -25.53 3.10
N LYS A 25 9.04 -25.17 2.25
CA LYS A 25 10.39 -25.77 2.28
C LYS A 25 11.10 -25.62 3.60
N VAL A 26 10.86 -24.53 4.33
CA VAL A 26 11.53 -24.25 5.61
C VAL A 26 10.63 -24.49 6.83
N GLY A 27 9.43 -25.04 6.61
CA GLY A 27 8.44 -25.31 7.66
C GLY A 27 8.01 -24.04 8.39
N ALA A 28 7.82 -22.92 7.66
CA ALA A 28 7.40 -21.65 8.22
C ALA A 28 5.94 -21.32 7.87
N ILE A 29 5.27 -20.60 8.75
CA ILE A 29 3.98 -19.96 8.44
C ILE A 29 4.25 -18.79 7.50
N LEU A 30 3.50 -18.67 6.42
CA LEU A 30 3.50 -17.48 5.56
C LEU A 30 2.37 -16.54 6.01
N MET A 31 2.73 -15.32 6.39
CA MET A 31 1.81 -14.22 6.65
C MET A 31 2.03 -13.14 5.60
N ILE A 32 0.95 -12.66 4.98
CA ILE A 32 0.99 -11.54 4.02
C ILE A 32 0.17 -10.39 4.56
N ASP A 33 0.82 -9.22 4.67
CA ASP A 33 0.11 -7.95 4.88
C ASP A 33 -0.18 -7.31 3.52
N MET A 34 -1.45 -7.30 3.14
CA MET A 34 -1.90 -6.73 1.87
C MET A 34 -2.51 -5.33 2.01
N ALA A 35 -2.29 -4.65 3.13
CA ALA A 35 -2.98 -3.42 3.49
C ALA A 35 -2.97 -2.36 2.39
N HIS A 36 -1.85 -2.15 1.70
CA HIS A 36 -1.75 -1.15 0.64
C HIS A 36 -2.57 -1.50 -0.60
N PRO A 37 -2.38 -2.64 -1.26
CA PRO A 37 -3.10 -3.02 -2.48
C PRO A 37 -4.46 -3.70 -2.22
N ALA A 38 -4.93 -3.81 -0.98
CA ALA A 38 -6.10 -4.62 -0.61
C ALA A 38 -7.37 -4.31 -1.43
N GLY A 39 -7.62 -3.05 -1.77
CA GLY A 39 -8.76 -2.67 -2.61
C GLY A 39 -8.64 -3.19 -4.04
N LEU A 40 -7.43 -3.16 -4.63
CA LEU A 40 -7.19 -3.69 -5.98
C LEU A 40 -7.30 -5.22 -6.00
N ILE A 41 -6.84 -5.87 -4.92
CA ILE A 41 -6.97 -7.33 -4.72
C ILE A 41 -8.45 -7.72 -4.58
N ALA A 42 -9.22 -7.00 -3.76
CA ALA A 42 -10.65 -7.24 -3.58
C ALA A 42 -11.45 -7.04 -4.87
N ALA A 43 -11.07 -6.08 -5.69
CA ALA A 43 -11.64 -5.83 -7.02
C ALA A 43 -11.23 -6.89 -8.07
N GLY A 44 -10.33 -7.80 -7.74
CA GLY A 44 -9.79 -8.81 -8.68
C GLY A 44 -8.88 -8.22 -9.75
N VAL A 45 -8.26 -7.08 -9.48
CA VAL A 45 -7.28 -6.41 -10.38
C VAL A 45 -5.87 -6.94 -10.12
N LEU A 46 -5.57 -7.35 -8.89
CA LEU A 46 -4.31 -7.98 -8.48
C LEU A 46 -4.55 -9.36 -7.90
N GLU A 47 -3.49 -10.20 -7.87
CA GLU A 47 -3.55 -11.56 -7.34
C GLU A 47 -3.93 -11.57 -5.84
N ASN A 48 -4.73 -12.57 -5.45
CA ASN A 48 -5.25 -12.69 -4.09
C ASN A 48 -4.36 -13.58 -3.22
N PRO A 49 -3.65 -13.01 -2.20
CA PRO A 49 -2.77 -13.77 -1.31
C PRO A 49 -3.49 -14.79 -0.43
N VAL A 50 -4.81 -14.66 -0.19
CA VAL A 50 -5.59 -15.59 0.64
C VAL A 50 -5.54 -17.02 0.11
N LYS A 51 -5.32 -17.20 -1.18
CA LYS A 51 -5.16 -18.52 -1.80
C LYS A 51 -3.86 -19.23 -1.38
N TYR A 52 -2.84 -18.49 -1.01
CA TYR A 52 -1.48 -18.99 -0.79
C TYR A 52 -1.02 -18.83 0.66
N ALA A 53 -1.28 -17.70 1.27
CA ALA A 53 -0.82 -17.40 2.62
C ALA A 53 -1.60 -18.19 3.68
N HIS A 54 -0.94 -18.51 4.77
CA HIS A 54 -1.58 -19.10 5.94
C HIS A 54 -2.43 -18.06 6.69
N ILE A 55 -1.90 -16.83 6.79
CA ILE A 55 -2.55 -15.70 7.45
C ILE A 55 -2.39 -14.49 6.54
N VAL A 56 -3.46 -13.70 6.40
CA VAL A 56 -3.45 -12.44 5.66
C VAL A 56 -3.95 -11.34 6.58
N THR A 57 -3.24 -10.23 6.61
CA THR A 57 -3.65 -9.03 7.34
C THR A 57 -3.89 -7.87 6.38
N SER A 58 -4.78 -6.98 6.76
CA SER A 58 -5.02 -5.73 6.05
C SER A 58 -5.49 -4.64 6.99
N THR A 59 -5.29 -3.39 6.58
CA THR A 59 -6.07 -2.26 7.06
C THR A 59 -7.33 -2.11 6.23
N THR A 60 -8.35 -1.45 6.79
CA THR A 60 -9.61 -1.19 6.07
C THR A 60 -9.70 0.22 5.48
N HIS A 61 -8.76 1.12 5.81
CA HIS A 61 -8.80 2.55 5.50
C HIS A 61 -7.83 3.03 4.40
N LYS A 62 -7.20 2.12 3.65
CA LYS A 62 -6.35 2.46 2.51
C LYS A 62 -7.13 2.27 1.20
N THR A 63 -6.66 1.46 0.28
CA THR A 63 -7.36 1.22 -1.00
C THR A 63 -8.73 0.54 -0.85
N LEU A 64 -9.02 -0.08 0.30
CA LEU A 64 -10.37 -0.55 0.64
C LEU A 64 -11.37 0.57 0.94
N ARG A 65 -10.92 1.83 1.13
CA ARG A 65 -11.76 3.02 1.33
C ARG A 65 -12.72 2.97 2.53
N GLY A 66 -12.47 2.11 3.50
CA GLY A 66 -13.29 1.94 4.69
C GLY A 66 -12.81 2.77 5.89
N PRO A 67 -13.41 2.56 7.06
CA PRO A 67 -13.02 3.21 8.30
C PRO A 67 -11.65 2.72 8.77
N ARG A 68 -11.01 3.48 9.67
CA ARG A 68 -9.77 3.04 10.31
C ARG A 68 -10.00 1.77 11.12
N GLY A 69 -9.20 0.76 10.82
CA GLY A 69 -9.25 -0.53 11.47
C GLY A 69 -8.37 -1.55 10.76
N GLY A 70 -8.32 -2.74 11.31
CA GLY A 70 -7.63 -3.90 10.75
C GLY A 70 -8.57 -5.07 10.53
N VAL A 71 -8.09 -6.03 9.76
CA VAL A 71 -8.74 -7.33 9.54
C VAL A 71 -7.66 -8.40 9.43
N ILE A 72 -7.94 -9.57 10.01
CA ILE A 72 -7.13 -10.78 9.89
C ILE A 72 -7.97 -11.82 9.18
N MET A 73 -7.41 -12.48 8.18
CA MET A 73 -8.10 -13.44 7.33
C MET A 73 -7.26 -14.71 7.18
N MET A 74 -7.92 -15.82 6.94
CA MET A 74 -7.32 -17.09 6.53
C MET A 74 -8.17 -17.71 5.43
N GLY A 75 -7.54 -18.28 4.39
CA GLY A 75 -8.26 -19.04 3.38
C GLY A 75 -8.68 -20.42 3.88
N LYS A 76 -7.88 -21.01 4.77
CA LYS A 76 -8.13 -22.31 5.41
C LYS A 76 -7.57 -22.29 6.82
N ASP A 77 -8.37 -22.77 7.78
CA ASP A 77 -7.92 -22.95 9.15
C ASP A 77 -7.06 -24.22 9.29
N PHE A 78 -6.16 -24.25 10.27
CA PHE A 78 -5.24 -25.35 10.48
C PHE A 78 -4.84 -25.49 11.96
N PRO A 79 -4.46 -26.72 12.42
CA PRO A 79 -3.94 -26.92 13.77
C PRO A 79 -2.70 -26.08 14.03
N ASN A 80 -2.61 -25.41 15.18
CA ASN A 80 -1.45 -24.62 15.49
C ASN A 80 -0.17 -25.48 15.60
N PRO A 81 0.96 -25.05 15.02
CA PRO A 81 2.20 -25.86 15.02
C PRO A 81 2.98 -25.80 16.35
N TRP A 82 2.49 -25.06 17.34
CA TRP A 82 3.15 -24.90 18.63
C TRP A 82 2.62 -25.84 19.71
N GLY A 83 1.73 -26.74 19.35
CA GLY A 83 1.16 -27.71 20.29
C GLY A 83 0.28 -27.10 21.40
N LYS A 84 -0.21 -25.85 21.20
CA LYS A 84 -1.13 -25.23 22.15
C LYS A 84 -2.45 -26.01 22.20
N LYS A 85 -2.93 -26.35 23.41
CA LYS A 85 -4.10 -27.18 23.63
C LYS A 85 -5.23 -26.43 24.30
N THR A 86 -6.44 -26.93 24.09
CA THR A 86 -7.63 -26.55 24.85
C THR A 86 -7.57 -27.15 26.26
N PRO A 87 -8.41 -26.72 27.22
CA PRO A 87 -8.53 -27.37 28.53
C PRO A 87 -8.87 -28.87 28.46
N LYS A 88 -9.49 -29.31 27.36
CA LYS A 88 -9.83 -30.72 27.12
C LYS A 88 -8.67 -31.53 26.50
N GLY A 89 -7.51 -30.95 26.28
CA GLY A 89 -6.32 -31.59 25.72
C GLY A 89 -6.25 -31.64 24.19
N GLU A 90 -7.23 -31.08 23.46
CA GLU A 90 -7.24 -31.03 22.01
C GLU A 90 -6.32 -29.93 21.48
N ILE A 91 -5.67 -30.13 20.32
CA ILE A 91 -4.88 -29.10 19.66
C ILE A 91 -5.80 -27.94 19.21
N LYS A 92 -5.49 -26.72 19.64
CA LYS A 92 -6.19 -25.52 19.19
C LYS A 92 -5.95 -25.28 17.69
N MET A 93 -6.98 -24.85 16.98
CA MET A 93 -6.86 -24.34 15.62
C MET A 93 -6.19 -22.94 15.63
N MET A 94 -5.62 -22.56 14.50
CA MET A 94 -4.97 -21.25 14.39
C MET A 94 -5.96 -20.10 14.59
N SER A 95 -7.18 -20.21 14.09
CA SER A 95 -8.25 -19.24 14.32
C SER A 95 -8.47 -18.96 15.81
N GLN A 96 -8.53 -20.02 16.65
CA GLN A 96 -8.72 -19.87 18.09
C GLN A 96 -7.57 -19.12 18.77
N LEU A 97 -6.35 -19.28 18.25
CA LEU A 97 -5.19 -18.51 18.76
C LEU A 97 -5.27 -17.05 18.34
N LEU A 98 -5.63 -16.76 17.10
CA LEU A 98 -5.80 -15.41 16.59
C LEU A 98 -6.94 -14.68 17.31
N ASP A 99 -8.10 -15.34 17.46
CA ASP A 99 -9.24 -14.78 18.18
C ASP A 99 -8.87 -14.41 19.61
N SER A 100 -8.21 -15.32 20.35
CA SER A 100 -7.81 -15.04 21.71
C SER A 100 -6.68 -14.01 21.83
N ALA A 101 -5.85 -13.86 20.81
CA ALA A 101 -4.83 -12.81 20.75
C ALA A 101 -5.46 -11.43 20.48
N VAL A 102 -6.51 -11.37 19.67
CA VAL A 102 -7.29 -10.15 19.45
C VAL A 102 -8.09 -9.81 20.69
N PHE A 103 -8.95 -10.71 21.15
CA PHE A 103 -9.77 -10.52 22.33
C PHE A 103 -9.79 -11.79 23.21
N PRO A 104 -9.44 -11.70 24.50
CA PRO A 104 -9.14 -10.47 25.27
C PRO A 104 -7.65 -10.08 25.24
N GLY A 105 -6.83 -10.61 24.33
CA GLY A 105 -5.38 -10.45 24.34
C GLY A 105 -4.92 -8.98 24.20
N ILE A 106 -5.39 -8.27 23.20
CA ILE A 106 -4.97 -6.88 22.90
C ILE A 106 -6.16 -5.91 22.94
N GLN A 107 -7.33 -6.34 22.44
CA GLN A 107 -8.53 -5.54 22.35
C GLN A 107 -9.43 -5.71 23.57
N GLY A 108 -10.33 -4.74 23.79
CA GLY A 108 -11.41 -4.77 24.78
C GLY A 108 -12.78 -4.67 24.10
N GLY A 109 -13.67 -3.86 24.63
CA GLY A 109 -15.00 -3.62 24.04
C GLY A 109 -14.90 -3.13 22.60
N PRO A 110 -15.66 -3.72 21.67
CA PRO A 110 -15.54 -3.42 20.24
C PRO A 110 -16.14 -2.04 19.92
N LEU A 111 -15.54 -1.37 18.93
CA LEU A 111 -16.09 -0.15 18.34
C LEU A 111 -17.13 -0.55 17.28
N GLU A 112 -18.37 -0.80 17.71
CA GLU A 112 -19.43 -1.36 16.86
C GLU A 112 -19.76 -0.47 15.66
N HIS A 113 -19.70 0.86 15.82
CA HIS A 113 -19.86 1.80 14.70
C HIS A 113 -18.77 1.64 13.63
N VAL A 114 -17.53 1.31 14.01
CA VAL A 114 -16.44 1.00 13.06
C VAL A 114 -16.72 -0.33 12.37
N ILE A 115 -17.21 -1.33 13.09
CA ILE A 115 -17.58 -2.64 12.52
C ILE A 115 -18.71 -2.48 11.50
N ALA A 116 -19.75 -1.72 11.84
CA ALA A 116 -20.83 -1.40 10.90
C ALA A 116 -20.32 -0.65 9.66
N ALA A 117 -19.45 0.33 9.84
CA ALA A 117 -18.83 1.06 8.72
C ALA A 117 -17.95 0.16 7.84
N LYS A 118 -17.25 -0.85 8.41
CA LYS A 118 -16.54 -1.86 7.62
C LYS A 118 -17.50 -2.68 6.76
N ALA A 119 -18.65 -3.08 7.31
CA ALA A 119 -19.64 -3.85 6.56
C ALA A 119 -20.19 -3.06 5.36
N VAL A 120 -20.48 -1.77 5.54
CA VAL A 120 -20.87 -0.87 4.44
C VAL A 120 -19.77 -0.78 3.38
N ALA A 121 -18.53 -0.49 3.78
CA ALA A 121 -17.40 -0.39 2.87
C ALA A 121 -17.17 -1.69 2.08
N PHE A 122 -17.28 -2.85 2.73
CA PHE A 122 -17.15 -4.13 2.04
C PHE A 122 -18.31 -4.38 1.08
N GLY A 123 -19.53 -3.94 1.41
CA GLY A 123 -20.68 -3.96 0.49
C GLY A 123 -20.46 -3.10 -0.77
N GLU A 124 -19.86 -1.92 -0.62
CA GLU A 124 -19.48 -1.05 -1.74
C GLU A 124 -18.39 -1.68 -2.63
N ILE A 125 -17.39 -2.34 -2.04
CA ILE A 125 -16.32 -3.03 -2.76
C ILE A 125 -16.85 -4.16 -3.66
N LEU A 126 -17.94 -4.79 -3.29
CA LEU A 126 -18.56 -5.86 -4.06
C LEU A 126 -19.32 -5.35 -5.30
N GLN A 127 -19.54 -4.04 -5.43
CA GLN A 127 -20.24 -3.46 -6.58
C GLN A 127 -19.34 -3.39 -7.82
N PRO A 128 -19.90 -3.52 -9.02
CA PRO A 128 -19.15 -3.42 -10.28
C PRO A 128 -18.37 -2.11 -10.43
N GLU A 129 -18.92 -1.01 -9.93
CA GLU A 129 -18.34 0.33 -10.00
C GLU A 129 -17.00 0.41 -9.25
N PHE A 130 -16.84 -0.34 -8.16
CA PHE A 130 -15.58 -0.39 -7.44
C PHE A 130 -14.48 -1.08 -8.26
N LYS A 131 -14.83 -2.08 -9.07
CA LYS A 131 -13.88 -2.73 -9.97
C LYS A 131 -13.39 -1.77 -11.05
N GLU A 132 -14.27 -0.97 -11.63
CA GLU A 132 -13.89 0.04 -12.62
C GLU A 132 -13.01 1.13 -11.98
N TYR A 133 -13.36 1.58 -10.77
CA TYR A 133 -12.52 2.48 -10.00
C TYR A 133 -11.10 1.90 -9.77
N ALA A 134 -10.99 0.64 -9.35
CA ALA A 134 -9.70 -0.01 -9.10
C ALA A 134 -8.83 -0.11 -10.35
N LYS A 135 -9.43 -0.43 -11.50
CA LYS A 135 -8.75 -0.40 -12.81
C LYS A 135 -8.26 1.00 -13.16
N GLN A 136 -9.08 2.03 -12.92
CA GLN A 136 -8.70 3.42 -13.19
C GLN A 136 -7.55 3.86 -12.28
N VAL A 137 -7.55 3.46 -11.00
CA VAL A 137 -6.44 3.72 -10.08
C VAL A 137 -5.14 3.15 -10.61
N GLN A 138 -5.13 1.89 -11.07
CA GLN A 138 -3.97 1.22 -11.63
C GLN A 138 -3.50 1.91 -12.93
N LYS A 139 -4.43 2.24 -13.82
CA LYS A 139 -4.14 2.92 -15.09
C LYS A 139 -3.51 4.31 -14.86
N ASN A 140 -4.10 5.10 -13.97
CA ASN A 140 -3.56 6.40 -13.57
C ASN A 140 -2.14 6.27 -12.99
N ALA A 141 -1.90 5.27 -12.14
CA ALA A 141 -0.57 5.05 -11.57
C ALA A 141 0.47 4.70 -12.65
N ALA A 142 0.12 3.83 -13.59
CA ALA A 142 1.01 3.47 -14.69
C ALA A 142 1.35 4.67 -15.59
N VAL A 143 0.35 5.50 -15.94
CA VAL A 143 0.56 6.70 -16.75
C VAL A 143 1.41 7.72 -16.01
N LEU A 144 1.13 7.99 -14.74
CA LEU A 144 1.93 8.91 -13.93
C LEU A 144 3.39 8.43 -13.80
N ALA A 145 3.59 7.14 -13.56
CA ALA A 145 4.93 6.57 -13.47
C ALA A 145 5.71 6.73 -14.78
N GLN A 146 5.09 6.44 -15.93
CA GLN A 146 5.70 6.60 -17.23
C GLN A 146 6.00 8.06 -17.53
N ALA A 147 5.06 8.97 -17.26
CA ALA A 147 5.26 10.41 -17.47
C ALA A 147 6.43 10.99 -16.64
N LEU A 148 6.65 10.47 -15.44
CA LEU A 148 7.80 10.83 -14.62
C LEU A 148 9.11 10.22 -15.18
N ILE A 149 9.09 8.98 -15.67
CA ILE A 149 10.25 8.35 -16.32
C ILE A 149 10.65 9.16 -17.55
N ASP A 150 9.70 9.54 -18.40
CA ASP A 150 9.94 10.33 -19.62
C ASP A 150 10.54 11.71 -19.30
N ARG A 151 10.32 12.22 -18.09
CA ARG A 151 10.92 13.44 -17.54
C ARG A 151 12.26 13.22 -16.81
N GLY A 152 12.81 12.00 -16.89
CA GLY A 152 14.12 11.65 -16.34
C GLY A 152 14.12 11.30 -14.84
N PHE A 153 12.97 11.06 -14.23
CA PHE A 153 12.91 10.50 -12.88
C PHE A 153 13.14 9.00 -12.90
N THR A 154 13.75 8.46 -11.86
CA THR A 154 13.86 7.04 -11.66
C THR A 154 12.71 6.54 -10.78
N ILE A 155 11.86 5.70 -11.35
CA ILE A 155 10.86 4.96 -10.59
C ILE A 155 11.48 3.65 -10.13
N VAL A 156 11.50 3.41 -8.81
CA VAL A 156 12.03 2.17 -8.25
C VAL A 156 11.29 0.97 -8.83
N SER A 157 12.03 -0.05 -9.29
CA SER A 157 11.58 -1.19 -10.09
C SER A 157 11.10 -0.88 -11.52
N GLY A 158 11.33 0.34 -12.04
CA GLY A 158 11.06 0.68 -13.44
C GLY A 158 9.58 0.88 -13.77
N GLY A 159 8.73 1.18 -12.79
CA GLY A 159 7.30 1.42 -13.01
C GLY A 159 6.43 0.90 -11.87
N THR A 160 5.12 0.74 -12.12
CA THR A 160 4.17 0.23 -11.13
C THR A 160 3.13 -0.69 -11.74
N ASP A 161 2.74 -1.73 -10.99
CA ASP A 161 1.64 -2.63 -11.31
C ASP A 161 0.41 -2.38 -10.41
N ASN A 162 0.53 -1.46 -9.45
CA ASN A 162 -0.52 -1.20 -8.46
C ASN A 162 -0.93 0.29 -8.39
N HIS A 163 -1.23 0.81 -7.21
CA HIS A 163 -1.76 2.15 -6.98
C HIS A 163 -0.71 3.19 -6.63
N SER A 164 0.55 2.79 -6.45
CA SER A 164 1.60 3.68 -5.92
C SER A 164 2.94 3.45 -6.62
N MET A 165 3.83 4.42 -6.48
CA MET A 165 5.19 4.35 -6.98
C MET A 165 6.16 5.03 -6.02
N LEU A 166 7.40 4.57 -6.03
CA LEU A 166 8.52 5.16 -5.30
C LEU A 166 9.46 5.82 -6.30
N VAL A 167 9.61 7.14 -6.17
CA VAL A 167 10.49 7.96 -7.00
C VAL A 167 11.82 8.12 -6.29
N ASP A 168 12.90 7.70 -6.92
CA ASP A 168 14.27 7.99 -6.49
C ASP A 168 14.72 9.33 -7.06
N LEU A 169 14.98 10.30 -6.19
CA LEU A 169 15.35 11.66 -6.60
C LEU A 169 16.84 11.76 -7.00
N ARG A 170 17.67 10.83 -6.56
CA ARG A 170 19.14 10.91 -6.72
C ARG A 170 19.60 10.99 -8.17
N SER A 171 18.86 10.37 -9.08
CA SER A 171 19.23 10.35 -10.51
C SER A 171 19.08 11.71 -11.18
N LYS A 172 18.09 12.51 -10.79
CA LYS A 172 17.77 13.79 -11.40
C LYS A 172 18.18 14.98 -10.54
N TYR A 173 18.05 14.86 -9.23
CA TYR A 173 18.34 15.90 -8.25
C TYR A 173 19.20 15.32 -7.11
N PRO A 174 20.52 15.11 -7.32
CA PRO A 174 21.38 14.42 -6.35
C PRO A 174 21.41 15.04 -4.95
N GLU A 175 21.30 16.38 -4.87
CA GLU A 175 21.33 17.11 -3.60
C GLU A 175 19.95 17.22 -2.93
N LEU A 176 18.87 16.99 -3.67
CA LEU A 176 17.51 17.11 -3.16
C LEU A 176 17.17 15.94 -2.23
N THR A 177 16.79 16.25 -1.00
CA THR A 177 16.29 15.23 -0.05
C THR A 177 14.79 15.02 -0.20
N GLY A 178 14.32 13.81 0.14
CA GLY A 178 12.88 13.52 0.17
C GLY A 178 12.12 14.46 1.11
N LYS A 179 12.76 14.92 2.21
CA LYS A 179 12.18 15.88 3.15
C LYS A 179 11.93 17.25 2.51
N VAL A 180 12.87 17.76 1.74
CA VAL A 180 12.72 19.05 1.05
C VAL A 180 11.69 18.93 -0.07
N ALA A 181 11.75 17.83 -0.86
CA ALA A 181 10.80 17.53 -1.91
C ALA A 181 9.36 17.43 -1.38
N GLU A 182 9.14 16.67 -0.28
CA GLU A 182 7.84 16.57 0.39
C GLU A 182 7.31 17.94 0.79
N LYS A 183 8.15 18.77 1.45
CA LYS A 183 7.74 20.11 1.90
C LYS A 183 7.31 21.00 0.72
N ALA A 184 8.10 21.05 -0.34
CA ALA A 184 7.82 21.88 -1.51
C ALA A 184 6.53 21.42 -2.23
N LEU A 185 6.36 20.12 -2.47
CA LEU A 185 5.17 19.57 -3.11
C LEU A 185 3.91 19.78 -2.27
N VAL A 186 3.98 19.58 -0.95
CA VAL A 186 2.84 19.84 -0.05
C VAL A 186 2.47 21.33 -0.04
N SER A 187 3.44 22.24 -0.17
CA SER A 187 3.16 23.68 -0.32
C SER A 187 2.44 24.03 -1.63
N ALA A 188 2.58 23.18 -2.66
CA ALA A 188 1.82 23.26 -3.92
C ALA A 188 0.53 22.42 -3.91
N ASP A 189 0.04 21.98 -2.74
CA ASP A 189 -1.13 21.09 -2.54
C ASP A 189 -0.98 19.69 -3.20
N ILE A 190 0.25 19.28 -3.53
CA ILE A 190 0.57 17.95 -4.03
C ILE A 190 1.03 17.09 -2.86
N THR A 191 0.11 16.32 -2.28
CA THR A 191 0.39 15.48 -1.11
C THR A 191 1.21 14.25 -1.47
N VAL A 192 2.40 14.15 -0.91
CA VAL A 192 3.32 13.02 -1.04
C VAL A 192 3.91 12.64 0.31
N ASN A 193 4.66 11.53 0.37
CA ASN A 193 5.46 11.19 1.55
C ASN A 193 6.93 11.06 1.16
N LYS A 194 7.83 11.66 1.95
CA LYS A 194 9.24 11.28 1.87
C LYS A 194 9.40 9.81 2.15
N ASN A 195 10.26 9.13 1.43
CA ASN A 195 10.46 7.69 1.57
C ASN A 195 11.91 7.32 1.29
N MET A 196 12.45 6.40 2.07
CA MET A 196 13.75 5.81 1.75
C MET A 196 13.66 5.02 0.44
N VAL A 197 14.72 5.05 -0.32
CA VAL A 197 14.90 4.22 -1.52
C VAL A 197 15.84 3.05 -1.23
N PRO A 198 15.87 2.00 -2.05
CA PRO A 198 16.83 0.91 -1.88
C PRO A 198 18.26 1.43 -1.78
N PHE A 199 19.02 0.92 -0.79
CA PHE A 199 20.39 1.33 -0.50
C PHE A 199 20.54 2.85 -0.27
N ASP A 200 19.54 3.47 0.37
CA ASP A 200 19.59 4.89 0.70
C ASP A 200 20.69 5.18 1.73
N SER A 201 21.59 6.09 1.39
CA SER A 201 22.66 6.54 2.29
C SER A 201 22.22 7.62 3.28
N ARG A 202 21.04 8.23 3.05
CA ARG A 202 20.48 9.25 3.93
C ARG A 202 19.66 8.61 5.03
N SER A 203 19.53 9.32 6.15
CA SER A 203 18.70 8.84 7.27
C SER A 203 17.20 8.82 6.92
N ALA A 204 16.41 8.06 7.67
CA ALA A 204 14.96 8.03 7.53
C ALA A 204 14.27 9.38 7.76
N PHE A 205 14.95 10.35 8.38
CA PHE A 205 14.45 11.71 8.57
C PHE A 205 14.63 12.60 7.34
N GLN A 206 15.58 12.28 6.48
CA GLN A 206 15.90 13.03 5.25
C GLN A 206 15.37 12.32 4.00
N THR A 207 15.73 11.04 3.83
CA THR A 207 15.45 10.18 2.69
C THR A 207 15.94 10.70 1.33
N SER A 208 15.97 9.85 0.33
CA SER A 208 16.34 10.22 -1.05
C SER A 208 15.19 10.03 -2.04
N GLY A 209 14.02 9.71 -1.58
CA GLY A 209 12.86 9.49 -2.44
C GLY A 209 11.56 10.04 -1.88
N ILE A 210 10.56 10.01 -2.73
CA ILE A 210 9.16 10.31 -2.40
C ILE A 210 8.25 9.20 -2.91
N ARG A 211 7.16 8.94 -2.16
CA ARG A 211 6.13 7.99 -2.57
C ARG A 211 4.88 8.74 -3.03
N LEU A 212 4.40 8.36 -4.20
CA LEU A 212 3.18 8.87 -4.82
C LEU A 212 2.12 7.77 -4.90
N GLY A 213 0.86 8.15 -5.00
CA GLY A 213 -0.25 7.22 -5.20
C GLY A 213 -1.48 7.89 -5.78
N THR A 214 -2.28 7.14 -6.53
CA THR A 214 -3.39 7.67 -7.34
C THR A 214 -4.80 7.43 -6.78
N PRO A 215 -5.05 6.67 -5.70
CA PRO A 215 -6.42 6.39 -5.24
C PRO A 215 -7.25 7.63 -4.92
N ALA A 216 -6.67 8.61 -4.20
CA ALA A 216 -7.38 9.80 -3.76
C ALA A 216 -7.82 10.70 -4.93
N ILE A 217 -6.93 10.93 -5.90
CA ILE A 217 -7.25 11.76 -7.07
C ILE A 217 -8.18 11.03 -8.04
N THR A 218 -8.06 9.69 -8.17
CA THR A 218 -9.01 8.89 -8.95
C THR A 218 -10.42 8.98 -8.35
N THR A 219 -10.57 9.00 -7.02
CA THR A 219 -11.85 9.23 -6.35
C THR A 219 -12.46 10.59 -6.71
N ARG A 220 -11.62 11.59 -7.00
CA ARG A 220 -12.04 12.93 -7.45
C ARG A 220 -12.32 13.02 -8.96
N GLY A 221 -12.26 11.90 -9.67
CA GLY A 221 -12.55 11.82 -11.11
C GLY A 221 -11.33 11.99 -12.03
N ALA A 222 -10.12 12.04 -11.48
CA ALA A 222 -8.90 12.13 -12.29
C ALA A 222 -8.74 10.93 -13.22
N LYS A 223 -8.33 11.19 -14.45
CA LYS A 223 -8.02 10.22 -15.49
C LYS A 223 -6.62 10.48 -16.05
N GLU A 224 -6.25 9.74 -17.08
CA GLU A 224 -4.89 9.67 -17.63
C GLU A 224 -4.33 11.03 -18.06
N ASP A 225 -5.15 11.88 -18.68
CA ASP A 225 -4.70 13.20 -19.16
C ASP A 225 -4.19 14.05 -17.99
N LEU A 226 -4.93 14.06 -16.87
CA LEU A 226 -4.51 14.79 -15.67
C LEU A 226 -3.22 14.22 -15.05
N MET A 227 -2.90 12.93 -15.27
CA MET A 227 -1.64 12.35 -14.78
C MET A 227 -0.42 12.96 -15.48
N LEU A 228 -0.55 13.34 -16.74
CA LEU A 228 0.52 14.01 -17.50
C LEU A 228 0.77 15.43 -16.96
N GLU A 229 -0.30 16.16 -16.68
CA GLU A 229 -0.24 17.50 -16.06
C GLU A 229 0.37 17.42 -14.64
N ILE A 230 -0.07 16.46 -13.83
CA ILE A 230 0.51 16.25 -12.48
C ILE A 230 2.01 15.93 -12.54
N ALA A 231 2.45 15.15 -13.51
CA ALA A 231 3.88 14.85 -13.67
C ALA A 231 4.67 16.12 -14.00
N GLU A 232 4.13 17.02 -14.84
CA GLU A 232 4.72 18.32 -15.15
C GLU A 232 4.74 19.24 -13.92
N MET A 233 3.65 19.32 -13.17
CA MET A 233 3.56 20.09 -11.92
C MET A 233 4.61 19.61 -10.90
N ILE A 234 4.76 18.30 -10.73
CA ILE A 234 5.75 17.70 -9.83
C ILE A 234 7.17 18.11 -10.28
N GLU A 235 7.49 17.99 -11.55
CA GLU A 235 8.79 18.40 -12.08
C GLU A 235 9.05 19.91 -11.86
N THR A 236 8.07 20.75 -12.16
CA THR A 236 8.15 22.19 -11.98
C THR A 236 8.46 22.57 -10.53
N VAL A 237 7.75 22.00 -9.57
CA VAL A 237 7.98 22.25 -8.14
C VAL A 237 9.36 21.74 -7.70
N LEU A 238 9.74 20.50 -8.09
CA LEU A 238 11.01 19.91 -7.67
C LEU A 238 12.23 20.60 -8.29
N SER A 239 12.06 21.23 -9.45
CA SER A 239 13.10 22.07 -10.06
C SER A 239 13.22 23.45 -9.41
N ASN A 240 12.26 23.87 -8.59
CA ASN A 240 12.13 25.21 -8.03
C ASN A 240 11.75 25.19 -6.53
N VAL A 241 12.33 24.28 -5.75
CA VAL A 241 11.92 24.00 -4.36
C VAL A 241 12.04 25.19 -3.39
N GLU A 242 12.82 26.20 -3.73
CA GLU A 242 13.01 27.44 -2.95
C GLU A 242 12.25 28.65 -3.53
N ASN A 243 11.59 28.48 -4.69
CA ASN A 243 10.89 29.57 -5.38
C ASN A 243 9.40 29.56 -5.01
N GLU A 244 9.02 30.37 -4.02
CA GLU A 244 7.65 30.46 -3.52
C GLU A 244 6.64 30.93 -4.59
N GLU A 245 7.06 31.78 -5.56
CA GLU A 245 6.18 32.25 -6.63
C GLU A 245 5.81 31.12 -7.59
N VAL A 246 6.78 30.30 -8.00
CA VAL A 246 6.54 29.12 -8.85
C VAL A 246 5.66 28.09 -8.12
N ILE A 247 5.94 27.85 -6.84
CA ILE A 247 5.12 26.93 -6.03
C ILE A 247 3.66 27.43 -5.92
N ALA A 248 3.46 28.74 -5.71
CA ALA A 248 2.15 29.35 -5.67
C ALA A 248 1.41 29.29 -7.01
N GLN A 249 2.11 29.45 -8.14
CA GLN A 249 1.55 29.29 -9.48
C GLN A 249 1.07 27.86 -9.74
N VAL A 250 1.84 26.86 -9.34
CA VAL A 250 1.44 25.44 -9.48
C VAL A 250 0.25 25.11 -8.59
N ARG A 251 0.14 25.76 -7.43
CA ARG A 251 -0.97 25.58 -6.49
C ARG A 251 -2.30 26.16 -7.01
N ALA A 252 -2.30 27.24 -7.80
CA ALA A 252 -3.48 27.97 -8.26
C ALA A 252 -4.26 27.20 -9.33
#